data_871722f20965748516626124c0ffe5df
#
_entry.id   871722f20965748516626124c0ffe5df
#
_cell.length_a   1.000
_cell.length_b   1.000
_cell.length_c   1.000
_cell.angle_alpha   90.00
_cell.angle_beta   90.00
_cell.angle_gamma   90.00
#
_symmetry.space_group_name_H-M   'P 1'
#
loop_
_entity.id
_entity.type
_entity.pdbx_description
1 polymer ?
#
loop_
_entity_poly.entity_id
_entity_poly.type
_entity_poly.pdbx_seq_one_letter_code
_entity_poly.pdbx_strand_id
1 'polypeptide(L)'
;DVANNAIRISESVKKLHSSEPFKLDFDMFKIQQNYLKIVTERGFRLPDGYLEFSKAKEDLKKSLEATDSGKVPCNNDLLPANFIDDGNQVWLIDYEYSGNNDPCFELGNIWSESGQSVDVLKELIVGYYGSFRQEKFARAWLFASLAKYGWTLWASIQDSISDIDFDFWEWGMLKYDDVRRDFGSKYFYELVNQL
;
A
#
# COMPACT_ATOMS: atom_id res chain seq x y z
N ASP A 1 -9.83 0.13 -15.42
CA ASP A 1 -9.84 1.47 -14.82
C ASP A 1 -10.45 1.38 -13.42
N VAL A 2 -9.62 1.67 -12.40
CA VAL A 2 -9.98 1.56 -10.97
C VAL A 2 -11.07 2.58 -10.59
N ALA A 3 -10.99 3.82 -11.10
CA ALA A 3 -11.93 4.87 -10.75
C ALA A 3 -13.38 4.52 -11.13
N ASN A 4 -13.59 3.98 -12.33
CA ASN A 4 -14.92 3.60 -12.79
C ASN A 4 -15.45 2.30 -12.17
N ASN A 5 -14.60 1.55 -11.47
CA ASN A 5 -14.92 0.23 -10.91
C ASN A 5 -14.69 0.13 -9.39
N ALA A 6 -14.47 1.24 -8.69
CA ALA A 6 -14.09 1.24 -7.27
C ALA A 6 -15.04 0.39 -6.40
N ILE A 7 -16.34 0.49 -6.60
CA ILE A 7 -17.33 -0.32 -5.85
C ILE A 7 -17.19 -1.81 -6.16
N ARG A 8 -17.12 -2.20 -7.47
CA ARG A 8 -16.99 -3.61 -7.88
C ARG A 8 -15.66 -4.22 -7.42
N ILE A 9 -14.58 -3.43 -7.45
CA ILE A 9 -13.27 -3.83 -6.91
C ILE A 9 -13.40 -4.06 -5.41
N SER A 10 -14.04 -3.15 -4.67
CA SER A 10 -14.25 -3.29 -3.23
C SER A 10 -15.05 -4.53 -2.86
N GLU A 11 -16.05 -4.92 -3.68
CA GLU A 11 -16.82 -6.16 -3.50
C GLU A 11 -15.93 -7.40 -3.67
N SER A 12 -15.05 -7.42 -4.69
CA SER A 12 -14.12 -8.51 -4.92
C SER A 12 -13.08 -8.62 -3.81
N VAL A 13 -12.53 -7.50 -3.36
CA VAL A 13 -11.63 -7.42 -2.20
C VAL A 13 -12.31 -7.92 -0.93
N LYS A 14 -13.54 -7.49 -0.67
CA LYS A 14 -14.32 -7.94 0.49
C LYS A 14 -14.59 -9.46 0.46
N LYS A 15 -14.78 -10.03 -0.72
CA LYS A 15 -14.94 -11.47 -0.90
C LYS A 15 -13.65 -12.22 -0.54
N LEU A 16 -12.49 -11.72 -1.00
CA LEU A 16 -11.17 -12.25 -0.60
C LEU A 16 -10.99 -12.16 0.91
N HIS A 17 -11.22 -11.00 1.51
CA HIS A 17 -11.05 -10.76 2.94
C HIS A 17 -11.99 -11.60 3.83
N SER A 18 -13.05 -12.16 3.25
CA SER A 18 -13.98 -13.06 3.94
C SER A 18 -13.65 -14.54 3.78
N SER A 19 -12.55 -14.86 3.10
CA SER A 19 -12.10 -16.24 2.90
C SER A 19 -11.31 -16.77 4.11
N GLU A 20 -10.88 -18.03 4.04
CA GLU A 20 -10.01 -18.62 5.05
C GLU A 20 -8.67 -17.87 5.14
N PRO A 21 -8.15 -17.60 6.35
CA PRO A 21 -6.88 -16.92 6.53
C PRO A 21 -5.72 -17.63 5.84
N PHE A 22 -4.78 -16.88 5.31
CA PHE A 22 -3.51 -17.40 4.85
C PHE A 22 -2.66 -17.92 6.02
N LYS A 23 -1.67 -18.76 5.73
CA LYS A 23 -0.75 -19.28 6.76
C LYS A 23 0.23 -18.23 7.29
N LEU A 24 0.50 -17.20 6.48
CA LEU A 24 1.49 -16.17 6.78
C LEU A 24 0.83 -14.80 6.83
N ASP A 25 1.40 -13.94 7.64
CA ASP A 25 1.06 -12.52 7.69
C ASP A 25 1.96 -11.73 6.74
N PHE A 26 1.39 -10.70 6.11
CA PHE A 26 2.12 -9.67 5.42
C PHE A 26 2.33 -8.47 6.37
N ASP A 27 3.54 -7.92 6.39
CA ASP A 27 3.89 -6.79 7.26
C ASP A 27 4.84 -5.86 6.51
N MET A 28 4.31 -4.77 5.95
CA MET A 28 5.10 -3.81 5.18
C MET A 28 6.19 -3.13 6.02
N PHE A 29 6.04 -2.98 7.33
CA PHE A 29 7.11 -2.46 8.18
C PHE A 29 8.33 -3.39 8.20
N LYS A 30 8.09 -4.69 8.32
CA LYS A 30 9.17 -5.69 8.28
C LYS A 30 9.78 -5.81 6.89
N ILE A 31 8.96 -5.79 5.85
CA ILE A 31 9.41 -5.85 4.45
C ILE A 31 10.30 -4.65 4.16
N GLN A 32 9.87 -3.44 4.51
CA GLN A 32 10.66 -2.23 4.35
C GLN A 32 12.02 -2.31 5.08
N GLN A 33 12.04 -2.82 6.31
CA GLN A 33 13.28 -3.02 7.06
C GLN A 33 14.22 -4.01 6.38
N ASN A 34 13.68 -5.12 5.87
CA ASN A 34 14.44 -6.12 5.13
C ASN A 34 15.01 -5.56 3.82
N TYR A 35 14.21 -4.81 3.06
CA TYR A 35 14.67 -4.16 1.83
C TYR A 35 15.74 -3.12 2.12
N LEU A 36 15.58 -2.30 3.17
CA LEU A 36 16.61 -1.33 3.57
C LEU A 36 17.92 -2.02 3.92
N LYS A 37 17.86 -3.14 4.63
CA LYS A 37 19.04 -3.96 4.94
C LYS A 37 19.72 -4.44 3.66
N ILE A 38 18.98 -5.01 2.71
CA ILE A 38 19.50 -5.50 1.43
C ILE A 38 20.16 -4.35 0.65
N VAL A 39 19.46 -3.23 0.50
CA VAL A 39 19.97 -2.05 -0.22
C VAL A 39 21.27 -1.56 0.40
N THR A 40 21.33 -1.46 1.73
CA THR A 40 22.52 -0.97 2.45
C THR A 40 23.68 -1.96 2.37
N GLU A 41 23.44 -3.26 2.63
CA GLU A 41 24.50 -4.28 2.65
C GLU A 41 25.09 -4.55 1.26
N ARG A 42 24.28 -4.40 0.21
CA ARG A 42 24.72 -4.60 -1.17
C ARG A 42 25.20 -3.32 -1.86
N GLY A 43 25.09 -2.16 -1.21
CA GLY A 43 25.47 -0.88 -1.79
C GLY A 43 24.63 -0.47 -2.99
N PHE A 44 23.34 -0.87 -3.01
CA PHE A 44 22.40 -0.45 -4.04
C PHE A 44 22.01 1.02 -3.85
N ARG A 45 21.43 1.63 -4.87
CA ARG A 45 21.01 3.04 -4.84
C ARG A 45 19.98 3.27 -3.74
N LEU A 46 20.18 4.28 -2.90
CA LEU A 46 19.22 4.72 -1.90
C LEU A 46 18.84 6.16 -2.23
N PRO A 47 17.53 6.52 -2.29
CA PRO A 47 17.12 7.90 -2.54
C PRO A 47 17.66 8.86 -1.47
N ASP A 48 18.08 10.04 -1.89
CA ASP A 48 18.56 11.09 -0.98
C ASP A 48 17.49 11.44 0.06
N GLY A 49 17.88 11.48 1.32
CA GLY A 49 16.97 11.80 2.43
C GLY A 49 16.02 10.67 2.85
N TYR A 50 16.12 9.47 2.25
CA TYR A 50 15.21 8.35 2.57
C TYR A 50 15.14 8.07 4.08
N LEU A 51 16.27 8.07 4.78
CA LEU A 51 16.35 7.78 6.22
C LEU A 51 15.78 8.89 7.11
N GLU A 52 15.61 10.10 6.59
CA GLU A 52 15.03 11.23 7.34
C GLU A 52 13.57 10.95 7.75
N PHE A 53 12.87 10.09 7.00
CA PHE A 53 11.48 9.70 7.29
C PHE A 53 11.35 8.54 8.30
N SER A 54 12.45 8.05 8.86
CA SER A 54 12.43 6.96 9.85
C SER A 54 11.53 7.30 11.06
N LYS A 55 11.57 8.55 11.52
CA LYS A 55 10.70 8.99 12.63
C LYS A 55 9.23 9.00 12.24
N ALA A 56 8.87 9.52 11.06
CA ALA A 56 7.49 9.53 10.58
C ALA A 56 6.95 8.10 10.47
N LYS A 57 7.76 7.16 9.94
CA LYS A 57 7.41 5.73 9.88
C LYS A 57 7.17 5.14 11.28
N GLU A 58 8.01 5.45 12.26
CA GLU A 58 7.83 4.95 13.63
C GLU A 58 6.60 5.53 14.32
N ASP A 59 6.30 6.82 14.12
CA ASP A 59 5.10 7.46 14.64
C ASP A 59 3.84 6.83 14.01
N LEU A 60 3.86 6.60 12.69
CA LEU A 60 2.81 5.89 11.97
C LEU A 60 2.60 4.47 12.53
N LYS A 61 3.68 3.71 12.72
CA LYS A 61 3.61 2.35 13.26
C LYS A 61 2.90 2.33 14.61
N LYS A 62 3.29 3.19 15.53
CA LYS A 62 2.68 3.29 16.88
C LYS A 62 1.18 3.58 16.81
N SER A 63 0.78 4.50 15.93
CA SER A 63 -0.62 4.88 15.78
C SER A 63 -1.45 3.73 15.20
N LEU A 64 -0.95 3.05 14.16
CA LEU A 64 -1.62 1.90 13.56
C LEU A 64 -1.74 0.72 14.52
N GLU A 65 -0.70 0.44 15.33
CA GLU A 65 -0.71 -0.63 16.33
C GLU A 65 -1.66 -0.33 17.51
N ALA A 66 -1.82 0.95 17.88
CA ALA A 66 -2.73 1.35 18.95
C ALA A 66 -4.21 1.14 18.60
N THR A 67 -4.53 1.09 17.32
CA THR A 67 -5.91 0.98 16.79
C THR A 67 -6.07 -0.24 15.90
N ASP A 68 -5.53 -1.39 16.30
CA ASP A 68 -5.60 -2.64 15.55
C ASP A 68 -7.04 -2.95 15.13
N SER A 69 -7.24 -3.16 13.83
CA SER A 69 -8.54 -3.49 13.23
C SER A 69 -8.69 -4.98 12.88
N GLY A 70 -7.74 -5.80 13.30
CA GLY A 70 -7.64 -7.20 12.93
C GLY A 70 -7.02 -7.41 11.54
N LYS A 71 -6.70 -8.66 11.25
CA LYS A 71 -6.12 -9.07 9.97
C LYS A 71 -7.08 -9.95 9.20
N VAL A 72 -7.07 -9.80 7.88
CA VAL A 72 -7.85 -10.58 6.92
C VAL A 72 -6.94 -11.08 5.80
N PRO A 73 -7.33 -12.13 5.04
CA PRO A 73 -6.59 -12.55 3.86
C PRO A 73 -6.54 -11.43 2.82
N CYS A 74 -5.36 -10.95 2.47
CA CYS A 74 -5.13 -9.89 1.49
C CYS A 74 -4.21 -10.37 0.36
N ASN A 75 -4.36 -9.80 -0.83
CA ASN A 75 -3.43 -9.98 -1.93
C ASN A 75 -2.14 -9.18 -1.69
N ASN A 76 -2.26 -7.96 -1.14
CA ASN A 76 -1.20 -7.01 -0.80
C ASN A 76 -0.45 -6.37 -1.99
N ASP A 77 -0.78 -6.70 -3.24
CA ASP A 77 -0.16 -6.17 -4.46
C ASP A 77 -1.18 -5.88 -5.57
N LEU A 78 -2.31 -5.29 -5.20
CA LEU A 78 -3.38 -4.98 -6.14
C LEU A 78 -3.12 -3.69 -6.93
N LEU A 79 -2.25 -3.81 -7.95
CA LEU A 79 -2.13 -2.78 -8.99
C LEU A 79 -3.27 -2.90 -10.02
N PRO A 80 -3.48 -1.85 -10.87
CA PRO A 80 -4.52 -1.89 -11.91
C PRO A 80 -4.43 -3.09 -12.87
N ALA A 81 -3.23 -3.61 -13.13
CA ALA A 81 -3.01 -4.78 -13.98
C ALA A 81 -3.50 -6.09 -13.34
N ASN A 82 -3.64 -6.12 -12.01
CA ASN A 82 -4.05 -7.32 -11.27
C ASN A 82 -5.57 -7.44 -11.11
N PHE A 83 -6.34 -6.61 -11.83
CA PHE A 83 -7.80 -6.69 -11.93
C PHE A 83 -8.22 -7.15 -13.32
N ILE A 84 -8.92 -8.26 -13.42
CA ILE A 84 -9.52 -8.77 -14.66
C ILE A 84 -11.03 -8.62 -14.56
N ASP A 85 -11.60 -7.77 -15.40
CA ASP A 85 -13.05 -7.57 -15.50
C ASP A 85 -13.61 -8.42 -16.64
N ASP A 86 -14.49 -9.37 -16.32
CA ASP A 86 -15.16 -10.22 -17.30
C ASP A 86 -16.58 -9.72 -17.69
N GLY A 87 -16.94 -8.51 -17.21
CA GLY A 87 -18.24 -7.90 -17.40
C GLY A 87 -19.27 -8.26 -16.31
N ASN A 88 -19.07 -9.37 -15.58
CA ASN A 88 -19.94 -9.79 -14.47
C ASN A 88 -19.30 -9.49 -13.11
N GLN A 89 -18.01 -9.82 -12.98
CA GLN A 89 -17.24 -9.58 -11.75
C GLN A 89 -15.82 -9.14 -12.07
N VAL A 90 -15.16 -8.58 -11.07
CA VAL A 90 -13.72 -8.27 -11.11
C VAL A 90 -12.96 -9.39 -10.40
N TRP A 91 -12.08 -10.06 -11.16
CA TRP A 91 -11.19 -11.07 -10.63
C TRP A 91 -9.89 -10.42 -10.13
N LEU A 92 -9.38 -10.92 -9.01
CA LEU A 92 -8.09 -10.55 -8.47
C LEU A 92 -7.09 -11.64 -8.86
N ILE A 93 -5.93 -11.23 -9.39
CA ILE A 93 -4.87 -12.14 -9.83
C ILE A 93 -3.55 -11.74 -9.17
N ASP A 94 -2.51 -12.53 -9.39
CA ASP A 94 -1.16 -12.32 -8.88
C ASP A 94 -1.08 -12.25 -7.35
N TYR A 95 -0.95 -13.41 -6.73
CA TYR A 95 -0.98 -13.59 -5.28
C TYR A 95 0.41 -13.79 -4.66
N GLU A 96 1.49 -13.33 -5.31
CA GLU A 96 2.85 -13.58 -4.82
C GLU A 96 3.16 -12.91 -3.46
N TYR A 97 2.49 -11.78 -3.16
CA TYR A 97 2.58 -11.06 -1.87
C TYR A 97 1.43 -11.40 -0.90
N SER A 98 0.61 -12.41 -1.22
CA SER A 98 -0.55 -12.71 -0.40
C SER A 98 -0.19 -13.12 1.04
N GLY A 99 -0.99 -12.64 1.98
CA GLY A 99 -0.82 -12.88 3.41
C GLY A 99 -1.89 -12.13 4.19
N ASN A 100 -2.06 -12.47 5.48
CA ASN A 100 -3.03 -11.74 6.29
C ASN A 100 -2.50 -10.35 6.62
N ASN A 101 -3.34 -9.34 6.45
CA ASN A 101 -3.00 -7.95 6.68
C ASN A 101 -4.24 -7.14 7.09
N ASP A 102 -4.03 -5.90 7.47
CA ASP A 102 -5.10 -4.93 7.70
C ASP A 102 -5.87 -4.66 6.40
N PRO A 103 -7.21 -4.73 6.38
CA PRO A 103 -7.98 -4.44 5.17
C PRO A 103 -7.74 -3.04 4.61
N CYS A 104 -7.42 -2.06 5.46
CA CYS A 104 -7.11 -0.71 5.02
C CYS A 104 -5.76 -0.62 4.28
N PHE A 105 -4.82 -1.54 4.54
CA PHE A 105 -3.60 -1.61 3.74
C PHE A 105 -3.95 -1.88 2.27
N GLU A 106 -4.78 -2.88 2.01
CA GLU A 106 -5.13 -3.25 0.65
C GLU A 106 -5.90 -2.15 -0.08
N LEU A 107 -6.88 -1.52 0.59
CA LEU A 107 -7.63 -0.39 0.00
C LEU A 107 -6.72 0.81 -0.29
N GLY A 108 -5.79 1.11 0.60
CA GLY A 108 -4.79 2.16 0.41
C GLY A 108 -3.81 1.84 -0.72
N ASN A 109 -3.35 0.59 -0.82
CA ASN A 109 -2.46 0.14 -1.88
C ASN A 109 -3.14 0.23 -3.26
N ILE A 110 -4.37 -0.25 -3.41
CA ILE A 110 -5.17 -0.12 -4.65
C ILE A 110 -5.24 1.34 -5.10
N TRP A 111 -5.58 2.23 -4.19
CA TRP A 111 -5.66 3.65 -4.50
C TRP A 111 -4.31 4.22 -4.94
N SER A 112 -3.25 3.97 -4.17
CA SER A 112 -1.93 4.53 -4.44
C SER A 112 -1.34 4.03 -5.76
N GLU A 113 -1.57 2.76 -6.10
CA GLU A 113 -1.08 2.16 -7.34
C GLU A 113 -1.91 2.58 -8.57
N SER A 114 -3.15 3.03 -8.36
CA SER A 114 -4.01 3.49 -9.46
C SER A 114 -3.70 4.90 -9.97
N GLY A 115 -2.95 5.71 -9.21
CA GLY A 115 -2.66 7.10 -9.53
C GLY A 115 -3.90 8.01 -9.60
N GLN A 116 -5.00 7.60 -8.97
CA GLN A 116 -6.28 8.30 -9.03
C GLN A 116 -6.42 9.36 -7.92
N SER A 117 -7.43 10.23 -8.07
CA SER A 117 -7.75 11.23 -7.04
C SER A 117 -8.13 10.57 -5.70
N VAL A 118 -8.04 11.33 -4.63
CA VAL A 118 -8.41 10.87 -3.27
C VAL A 118 -9.90 10.50 -3.16
N ASP A 119 -10.74 10.96 -4.07
CA ASP A 119 -12.16 10.59 -4.09
C ASP A 119 -12.35 9.10 -4.41
N VAL A 120 -11.46 8.51 -5.22
CA VAL A 120 -11.46 7.05 -5.46
C VAL A 120 -11.18 6.27 -4.18
N LEU A 121 -10.27 6.73 -3.31
CA LEU A 121 -10.10 6.10 -2.00
C LEU A 121 -11.37 6.17 -1.16
N LYS A 122 -12.10 7.29 -1.17
CA LYS A 122 -13.40 7.41 -0.47
C LYS A 122 -14.43 6.41 -1.02
N GLU A 123 -14.48 6.24 -2.34
CA GLU A 123 -15.38 5.26 -2.99
C GLU A 123 -15.00 3.83 -2.61
N LEU A 124 -13.72 3.48 -2.59
CA LEU A 124 -13.23 2.18 -2.12
C LEU A 124 -13.67 1.92 -0.67
N ILE A 125 -13.54 2.92 0.22
CA ILE A 125 -14.00 2.82 1.61
C ILE A 125 -15.51 2.62 1.69
N VAL A 126 -16.28 3.39 0.92
CA VAL A 126 -17.75 3.24 0.87
C VAL A 126 -18.16 1.87 0.36
N GLY A 127 -17.56 1.39 -0.73
CA GLY A 127 -17.85 0.08 -1.30
C GLY A 127 -17.52 -1.06 -0.33
N TYR A 128 -16.39 -0.96 0.36
CA TYR A 128 -15.95 -2.00 1.29
C TYR A 128 -16.75 -2.01 2.61
N TYR A 129 -16.96 -0.84 3.24
CA TYR A 129 -17.61 -0.72 4.56
C TYR A 129 -19.11 -0.42 4.50
N GLY A 130 -19.67 -0.16 3.31
CA GLY A 130 -21.08 0.22 3.10
C GLY A 130 -21.40 1.69 3.38
N SER A 131 -20.46 2.44 3.94
CA SER A 131 -20.56 3.89 4.19
C SER A 131 -19.17 4.50 4.34
N PHE A 132 -19.07 5.81 4.13
CA PHE A 132 -17.80 6.50 4.40
C PHE A 132 -17.51 6.51 5.91
N ARG A 133 -16.27 6.16 6.25
CA ARG A 133 -15.75 6.14 7.62
C ARG A 133 -14.42 6.87 7.65
N GLN A 134 -14.36 7.98 8.35
CA GLN A 134 -13.17 8.84 8.40
C GLN A 134 -11.95 8.11 8.95
N GLU A 135 -12.10 7.30 9.99
CA GLU A 135 -11.02 6.53 10.60
C GLU A 135 -10.46 5.45 9.65
N LYS A 136 -11.30 4.84 8.81
CA LYS A 136 -10.87 3.86 7.81
C LYS A 136 -10.19 4.53 6.63
N PHE A 137 -10.69 5.69 6.22
CA PHE A 137 -10.05 6.52 5.21
C PHE A 137 -8.65 6.97 5.67
N ALA A 138 -8.54 7.53 6.88
CA ALA A 138 -7.25 7.95 7.45
C ALA A 138 -6.26 6.77 7.49
N ARG A 139 -6.71 5.62 7.97
CA ARG A 139 -5.90 4.41 8.06
C ARG A 139 -5.43 3.92 6.70
N ALA A 140 -6.32 3.87 5.69
CA ALA A 140 -5.97 3.44 4.34
C ALA A 140 -5.00 4.42 3.65
N TRP A 141 -5.20 5.72 3.82
CA TRP A 141 -4.30 6.75 3.31
C TRP A 141 -2.88 6.63 3.90
N LEU A 142 -2.80 6.40 5.20
CA LEU A 142 -1.53 6.22 5.91
C LEU A 142 -0.81 4.93 5.50
N PHE A 143 -1.54 3.85 5.29
CA PHE A 143 -0.98 2.61 4.75
C PHE A 143 -0.49 2.77 3.30
N ALA A 144 -1.17 3.57 2.47
CA ALA A 144 -0.71 3.90 1.13
C ALA A 144 0.66 4.59 1.15
N SER A 145 0.87 5.53 2.07
CA SER A 145 2.17 6.19 2.24
C SER A 145 3.25 5.22 2.71
N LEU A 146 2.92 4.29 3.62
CA LEU A 146 3.82 3.22 4.05
C LEU A 146 4.18 2.27 2.90
N ALA A 147 3.19 1.87 2.09
CA ALA A 147 3.40 1.00 0.93
C ALA A 147 4.37 1.64 -0.06
N LYS A 148 4.14 2.91 -0.45
CA LYS A 148 5.06 3.66 -1.32
C LYS A 148 6.49 3.71 -0.75
N TYR A 149 6.62 3.93 0.57
CA TYR A 149 7.92 3.97 1.24
C TYR A 149 8.66 2.62 1.14
N GLY A 150 7.95 1.51 1.30
CA GLY A 150 8.52 0.16 1.14
C GLY A 150 8.83 -0.16 -0.32
N TRP A 151 7.91 0.09 -1.24
CA TRP A 151 8.08 -0.21 -2.67
C TRP A 151 9.18 0.63 -3.33
N THR A 152 9.51 1.80 -2.82
CA THR A 152 10.70 2.57 -3.24
C THR A 152 11.98 1.76 -3.11
N LEU A 153 12.16 1.01 -2.02
CA LEU A 153 13.34 0.16 -1.82
C LEU A 153 13.29 -1.10 -2.68
N TRP A 154 12.10 -1.68 -2.89
CA TRP A 154 11.93 -2.78 -3.83
C TRP A 154 12.40 -2.37 -5.23
N ALA A 155 12.00 -1.18 -5.67
CA ALA A 155 12.44 -0.64 -6.95
C ALA A 155 13.96 -0.50 -7.04
N SER A 156 14.63 -0.01 -6.00
CA SER A 156 16.08 0.06 -5.91
C SER A 156 16.74 -1.33 -6.03
N ILE A 157 16.14 -2.34 -5.42
CA ILE A 157 16.62 -3.72 -5.55
C ILE A 157 16.46 -4.20 -6.99
N GLN A 158 15.26 -4.03 -7.59
CA GLN A 158 15.01 -4.47 -8.95
C GLN A 158 15.90 -3.75 -9.98
N ASP A 159 16.11 -2.43 -9.83
CA ASP A 159 17.06 -1.65 -10.64
C ASP A 159 18.46 -2.26 -10.68
N SER A 160 18.84 -2.92 -9.59
CA SER A 160 20.19 -3.49 -9.43
C SER A 160 20.33 -4.94 -9.87
N ILE A 161 19.23 -5.72 -9.91
CA ILE A 161 19.30 -7.17 -10.13
C ILE A 161 18.39 -7.71 -11.23
N SER A 162 17.41 -6.94 -11.71
CA SER A 162 16.47 -7.42 -12.72
C SER A 162 17.05 -7.34 -14.13
N ASP A 163 16.78 -8.36 -14.94
CA ASP A 163 17.08 -8.37 -16.38
C ASP A 163 15.91 -7.83 -17.22
N ILE A 164 14.82 -7.38 -16.58
CA ILE A 164 13.64 -6.82 -17.27
C ILE A 164 14.00 -5.41 -17.76
N ASP A 165 13.70 -5.14 -19.04
CA ASP A 165 13.85 -3.82 -19.66
C ASP A 165 12.75 -2.86 -19.16
N PHE A 166 12.92 -2.37 -17.96
CA PHE A 166 12.03 -1.41 -17.29
C PHE A 166 12.84 -0.53 -16.35
N ASP A 167 12.57 0.78 -16.34
CA ASP A 167 13.24 1.72 -15.46
C ASP A 167 12.63 1.65 -14.03
N PHE A 168 13.09 0.66 -13.27
CA PHE A 168 12.67 0.48 -11.89
C PHE A 168 13.06 1.65 -11.00
N TRP A 169 14.22 2.30 -11.31
CA TRP A 169 14.63 3.45 -10.51
C TRP A 169 13.70 4.65 -10.70
N GLU A 170 13.37 5.02 -11.93
CA GLU A 170 12.45 6.11 -12.20
C GLU A 170 11.08 5.82 -11.57
N TRP A 171 10.54 4.62 -11.75
CA TRP A 171 9.30 4.21 -11.12
C TRP A 171 9.34 4.30 -9.58
N GLY A 172 10.44 3.88 -8.94
CA GLY A 172 10.64 3.98 -7.51
C GLY A 172 10.75 5.42 -7.02
N MET A 173 11.40 6.30 -7.82
CA MET A 173 11.53 7.72 -7.50
C MET A 173 10.19 8.46 -7.54
N LEU A 174 9.29 8.11 -8.46
CA LEU A 174 7.91 8.66 -8.45
C LEU A 174 7.19 8.33 -7.13
N LYS A 175 7.31 7.10 -6.63
CA LYS A 175 6.76 6.72 -5.32
C LYS A 175 7.43 7.46 -4.17
N TYR A 176 8.75 7.62 -4.23
CA TYR A 176 9.50 8.33 -3.21
C TYR A 176 9.14 9.82 -3.14
N ASP A 177 8.91 10.46 -4.27
CA ASP A 177 8.48 11.85 -4.32
C ASP A 177 7.09 12.04 -3.69
N ASP A 178 6.19 11.07 -3.87
CA ASP A 178 4.92 11.03 -3.15
C ASP A 178 5.12 10.88 -1.63
N VAL A 179 5.99 9.94 -1.21
CA VAL A 179 6.33 9.75 0.22
C VAL A 179 6.87 11.04 0.84
N ARG A 180 7.77 11.73 0.16
CA ARG A 180 8.32 13.01 0.64
C ARG A 180 7.23 14.04 0.89
N ARG A 181 6.26 14.14 -0.02
CA ARG A 181 5.10 15.03 0.15
C ARG A 181 4.21 14.57 1.30
N ASP A 182 3.91 13.29 1.35
CA ASP A 182 3.03 12.70 2.36
C ASP A 182 3.62 12.87 3.77
N PHE A 183 4.80 12.31 4.05
CA PHE A 183 5.44 12.32 5.37
C PHE A 183 5.91 13.72 5.80
N GLY A 184 6.21 14.60 4.86
CA GLY A 184 6.55 16.01 5.12
C GLY A 184 5.33 16.91 5.36
N SER A 185 4.11 16.43 5.16
CA SER A 185 2.91 17.24 5.23
C SER A 185 2.33 17.34 6.65
N LYS A 186 1.71 18.48 6.95
CA LYS A 186 0.89 18.63 8.17
C LYS A 186 -0.28 17.64 8.18
N TYR A 187 -0.83 17.35 6.99
CA TYR A 187 -1.96 16.44 6.82
C TYR A 187 -1.64 15.01 7.28
N PHE A 188 -0.43 14.52 7.02
CA PHE A 188 0.02 13.23 7.52
C PHE A 188 -0.13 13.13 9.05
N TYR A 189 0.37 14.12 9.78
CA TYR A 189 0.28 14.12 11.24
C TYR A 189 -1.14 14.34 11.76
N GLU A 190 -1.96 15.09 11.02
CA GLU A 190 -3.40 15.20 11.32
C GLU A 190 -4.09 13.84 11.23
N LEU A 191 -3.78 13.03 10.20
CA LEU A 191 -4.32 11.69 10.05
C LEU A 191 -3.77 10.71 11.10
N VAL A 192 -2.47 10.76 11.41
CA VAL A 192 -1.86 9.95 12.49
C VAL A 192 -2.54 10.19 13.83
N ASN A 193 -2.93 11.44 14.11
CA ASN A 193 -3.62 11.82 15.35
C ASN A 193 -5.13 11.50 15.35
N GLN A 194 -5.71 11.12 14.19
CA GLN A 194 -7.10 10.69 14.07
C GLN A 194 -7.30 9.19 14.30
N LEU A 195 -6.22 8.41 14.31
CA LEU A 195 -6.24 7.00 14.64
C LEU A 195 -6.20 6.78 16.14
#